data_6699a4243559b39243ca81ec9952f821
#
_entry.id   6699a4243559b39243ca81ec9952f821
#
_cell.length_a   1.000
_cell.length_b   1.000
_cell.length_c   1.000
_cell.angle_alpha   90.00
_cell.angle_beta   90.00
_cell.angle_gamma   90.00
#
_symmetry.space_group_name_H-M   'P 1'
#
loop_
_entity.id
_entity.type
_entity.pdbx_description
1 polymer ?
#
loop_
_entity_poly.entity_id
_entity_poly.type
_entity_poly.pdbx_seq_one_letter_code
_entity_poly.pdbx_strand_id
1 'polypeptide(L)'
;FKIAARNLLRYWRRTLLTAGLITVGVGAVILFLALAGSFKNLMVGQITDSYLGHLQVHHRGYIAAIETLPLNLNMSEADAKRADETLSRTEGVVASSPRVKFGAMLSNFAETTNIRVNGIDPAREIVTSPELPNRILGGVDPGFLARGEIQLPELLAQGMKIKAGDTIVLVATNSDGSVNGRPFLVRGILSGVTGPGGRDGYVHIEDARELFRMTEGEVSEFAVRVRDLDRVNAVAAKLDAELGEVRAADGRKTFEVHPWERLSPFASIASMVDLMTLFIKILLVSIVLIAVMNVMIMAVYERIREIGTISAIGTPPSRILALFVTE
;
A
#
# COMPACT_ATOMS: atom_id res chain seq x y z
N PHE A 1 27.15 2.62 -44.90
CA PHE A 1 25.68 2.69 -44.84
C PHE A 1 24.97 2.08 -46.06
N LYS A 2 25.32 2.43 -47.33
CA LYS A 2 24.67 1.88 -48.54
C LYS A 2 24.85 0.36 -48.70
N ILE A 3 26.00 -0.18 -48.32
CA ILE A 3 26.31 -1.61 -48.40
C ILE A 3 25.55 -2.38 -47.33
N ALA A 4 25.52 -1.88 -46.08
CA ALA A 4 24.77 -2.46 -44.97
C ALA A 4 23.26 -2.50 -45.27
N ALA A 5 22.65 -1.40 -45.76
CA ALA A 5 21.27 -1.36 -46.18
C ALA A 5 20.93 -2.39 -47.27
N ARG A 6 21.84 -2.58 -48.25
CA ARG A 6 21.64 -3.56 -49.32
C ARG A 6 21.78 -5.00 -48.81
N ASN A 7 22.63 -5.26 -47.83
CA ASN A 7 22.77 -6.56 -47.18
C ASN A 7 21.53 -6.89 -46.35
N LEU A 8 20.95 -5.95 -45.59
CA LEU A 8 19.68 -6.10 -44.88
C LEU A 8 18.54 -6.50 -45.81
N LEU A 9 18.42 -5.87 -46.96
CA LEU A 9 17.42 -6.18 -47.98
C LEU A 9 17.68 -7.53 -48.68
N ARG A 10 18.91 -7.91 -48.89
CA ARG A 10 19.30 -9.19 -49.53
C ARG A 10 18.92 -10.38 -48.61
N TYR A 11 19.07 -10.23 -47.31
CA TYR A 11 18.73 -11.26 -46.31
C TYR A 11 17.49 -10.90 -45.48
N TRP A 12 16.48 -10.29 -46.12
CA TRP A 12 15.29 -9.73 -45.47
C TRP A 12 14.58 -10.70 -44.54
N ARG A 13 14.47 -12.01 -44.88
CA ARG A 13 13.82 -13.02 -44.02
C ARG A 13 14.51 -13.16 -42.67
N ARG A 14 15.83 -13.13 -42.65
CA ARG A 14 16.61 -13.21 -41.42
C ARG A 14 16.50 -11.93 -40.60
N THR A 15 16.67 -10.79 -41.26
CA THR A 15 16.53 -9.47 -40.66
C THR A 15 15.13 -9.33 -40.01
N LEU A 16 14.08 -9.80 -40.70
CA LEU A 16 12.74 -9.75 -40.22
C LEU A 16 12.50 -10.69 -38.99
N LEU A 17 13.10 -11.88 -39.01
CA LEU A 17 13.05 -12.81 -37.88
C LEU A 17 13.79 -12.25 -36.66
N THR A 18 14.97 -11.66 -36.87
CA THR A 18 15.73 -11.04 -35.77
C THR A 18 15.00 -9.82 -35.18
N ALA A 19 14.55 -8.92 -36.07
CA ALA A 19 13.79 -7.75 -35.67
C ALA A 19 12.49 -8.14 -34.96
N GLY A 20 11.80 -9.16 -35.51
CA GLY A 20 10.58 -9.70 -34.88
C GLY A 20 10.84 -10.27 -33.47
N LEU A 21 11.91 -11.04 -33.30
CA LEU A 21 12.29 -11.57 -32.00
C LEU A 21 12.58 -10.48 -30.97
N ILE A 22 13.35 -9.46 -31.38
CA ILE A 22 13.65 -8.32 -30.50
C ILE A 22 12.37 -7.53 -30.20
N THR A 23 11.53 -7.26 -31.20
CA THR A 23 10.28 -6.52 -31.01
C THR A 23 9.34 -7.24 -30.05
N VAL A 24 9.15 -8.55 -30.23
CA VAL A 24 8.32 -9.37 -29.34
C VAL A 24 8.91 -9.40 -27.93
N GLY A 25 10.23 -9.59 -27.79
CA GLY A 25 10.89 -9.61 -26.50
C GLY A 25 10.77 -8.28 -25.74
N VAL A 26 11.04 -7.16 -26.41
CA VAL A 26 10.89 -5.82 -25.82
C VAL A 26 9.42 -5.53 -25.51
N GLY A 27 8.51 -5.88 -26.41
CA GLY A 27 7.06 -5.76 -26.21
C GLY A 27 6.60 -6.54 -24.98
N ALA A 28 7.07 -7.77 -24.80
CA ALA A 28 6.75 -8.58 -23.61
C ALA A 28 7.27 -7.95 -22.30
N VAL A 29 8.47 -7.37 -22.30
CA VAL A 29 9.02 -6.65 -21.13
C VAL A 29 8.17 -5.42 -20.80
N ILE A 30 7.80 -4.62 -21.80
CA ILE A 30 6.96 -3.42 -21.60
C ILE A 30 5.58 -3.81 -21.06
N LEU A 31 4.95 -4.83 -21.65
CA LEU A 31 3.66 -5.34 -21.21
C LEU A 31 3.72 -5.83 -19.76
N PHE A 32 4.74 -6.58 -19.41
CA PHE A 32 4.94 -7.05 -18.05
C PHE A 32 5.10 -5.90 -17.06
N LEU A 33 5.91 -4.88 -17.39
CA LEU A 33 6.10 -3.72 -16.52
C LEU A 33 4.81 -2.93 -16.32
N ALA A 34 4.00 -2.79 -17.38
CA ALA A 34 2.69 -2.14 -17.29
C ALA A 34 1.73 -2.93 -16.38
N LEU A 35 1.66 -4.27 -16.54
CA LEU A 35 0.84 -5.14 -15.69
C LEU A 35 1.29 -5.13 -14.25
N ALA A 36 2.60 -5.25 -13.99
CA ALA A 36 3.15 -5.21 -12.64
C ALA A 36 2.89 -3.86 -11.94
N GLY A 37 3.03 -2.75 -12.66
CA GLY A 37 2.72 -1.42 -12.15
C GLY A 37 1.22 -1.27 -11.83
N SER A 38 0.34 -1.72 -12.72
CA SER A 38 -1.11 -1.70 -12.48
C SER A 38 -1.50 -2.55 -11.29
N PHE A 39 -0.92 -3.75 -11.15
CA PHE A 39 -1.17 -4.62 -10.00
C PHE A 39 -0.72 -3.98 -8.67
N LYS A 40 0.48 -3.37 -8.66
CA LYS A 40 0.97 -2.62 -7.49
C LYS A 40 0.01 -1.49 -7.13
N ASN A 41 -0.42 -0.69 -8.10
CA ASN A 41 -1.34 0.43 -7.84
C ASN A 41 -2.70 -0.05 -7.30
N LEU A 42 -3.24 -1.16 -7.82
CA LEU A 42 -4.45 -1.78 -7.28
C LEU A 42 -4.28 -2.24 -5.83
N MET A 43 -3.16 -2.91 -5.51
CA MET A 43 -2.87 -3.33 -4.13
C MET A 43 -2.73 -2.14 -3.19
N VAL A 44 -1.99 -1.12 -3.61
CA VAL A 44 -1.79 0.10 -2.81
C VAL A 44 -3.12 0.79 -2.58
N GLY A 45 -3.93 0.99 -3.62
CA GLY A 45 -5.27 1.58 -3.50
C GLY A 45 -6.17 0.79 -2.55
N GLN A 46 -6.17 -0.54 -2.63
CA GLN A 46 -6.92 -1.38 -1.69
C GLN A 46 -6.51 -1.16 -0.23
N ILE A 47 -5.23 -0.96 0.05
CA ILE A 47 -4.72 -0.75 1.40
C ILE A 47 -4.98 0.68 1.87
N THR A 48 -4.67 1.66 1.03
CA THR A 48 -4.73 3.08 1.40
C THR A 48 -6.14 3.64 1.38
N ASP A 49 -6.95 3.26 0.38
CA ASP A 49 -8.30 3.79 0.19
C ASP A 49 -9.38 3.07 1.00
N SER A 50 -9.04 1.88 1.56
CA SER A 50 -9.99 1.13 2.40
C SER A 50 -9.63 1.07 3.87
N TYR A 51 -8.36 1.32 4.25
CA TYR A 51 -7.92 1.02 5.61
C TYR A 51 -6.95 2.05 6.22
N LEU A 52 -5.78 2.24 5.61
CA LEU A 52 -4.71 3.02 6.26
C LEU A 52 -4.83 4.53 6.08
N GLY A 53 -5.44 5.00 4.97
CA GLY A 53 -5.14 6.31 4.42
C GLY A 53 -3.76 6.30 3.73
N HIS A 54 -3.37 7.42 3.16
CA HIS A 54 -2.09 7.57 2.45
C HIS A 54 -0.91 7.80 3.41
N LEU A 55 -1.16 8.43 4.54
CA LEU A 55 -0.22 8.57 5.66
C LEU A 55 -1.00 8.64 6.98
N GLN A 56 -0.28 8.44 8.08
CA GLN A 56 -0.87 8.52 9.42
C GLN A 56 -0.04 9.42 10.31
N VAL A 57 -0.72 10.14 11.20
CA VAL A 57 -0.11 10.95 12.25
C VAL A 57 -0.43 10.31 13.59
N HIS A 58 0.59 10.09 14.39
CA HIS A 58 0.49 9.43 15.69
C HIS A 58 1.20 10.25 16.78
N HIS A 59 0.84 9.96 18.02
CA HIS A 59 1.70 10.34 19.14
C HIS A 59 3.02 9.55 19.04
N ARG A 60 4.11 10.18 19.40
CA ARG A 60 5.43 9.56 19.37
C ARG A 60 5.48 8.25 20.15
N GLY A 61 6.10 7.24 19.52
CA GLY A 61 6.25 5.91 20.11
C GLY A 61 5.03 5.00 19.91
N TYR A 62 3.92 5.51 19.39
CA TYR A 62 2.72 4.72 19.16
C TYR A 62 2.97 3.57 18.18
N ILE A 63 3.64 3.84 17.06
CA ILE A 63 3.93 2.81 16.05
C ILE A 63 4.85 1.71 16.58
N ALA A 64 5.81 2.03 17.42
CA ALA A 64 6.68 1.03 18.03
C ALA A 64 5.91 0.06 18.96
N ALA A 65 4.77 0.49 19.51
CA ALA A 65 3.92 -0.28 20.41
C ALA A 65 2.56 -0.69 19.76
N ILE A 66 2.39 -0.52 18.46
CA ILE A 66 1.09 -0.67 17.76
C ILE A 66 0.45 -2.05 17.93
N GLU A 67 1.25 -3.09 18.12
CA GLU A 67 0.76 -4.45 18.37
C GLU A 67 -0.05 -4.57 19.67
N THR A 68 0.25 -3.73 20.65
CA THR A 68 -0.44 -3.71 21.97
C THR A 68 -1.60 -2.74 22.01
N LEU A 69 -1.79 -1.91 20.98
CA LEU A 69 -2.79 -0.84 20.91
C LEU A 69 -2.79 0.04 22.19
N PRO A 70 -1.69 0.73 22.48
CA PRO A 70 -1.45 1.36 23.76
C PRO A 70 -2.33 2.62 23.94
N LEU A 71 -3.33 2.56 24.82
CA LEU A 71 -4.22 3.69 25.10
C LEU A 71 -3.48 4.88 25.76
N ASN A 72 -2.39 4.61 26.49
CA ASN A 72 -1.56 5.64 27.12
C ASN A 72 -0.70 6.46 26.14
N LEU A 73 -0.64 6.05 24.88
CA LEU A 73 0.04 6.78 23.81
C LEU A 73 -0.95 7.44 22.84
N ASN A 74 -2.19 7.60 23.24
CA ASN A 74 -3.14 8.40 22.49
C ASN A 74 -2.76 9.89 22.56
N MET A 75 -3.15 10.64 21.54
CA MET A 75 -3.05 12.09 21.53
C MET A 75 -4.09 12.66 22.49
N SER A 76 -3.69 13.62 23.32
CA SER A 76 -4.63 14.40 24.15
C SER A 76 -5.55 15.23 23.25
N GLU A 77 -6.66 15.73 23.78
CA GLU A 77 -7.57 16.63 23.07
C GLU A 77 -6.82 17.84 22.47
N ALA A 78 -5.92 18.45 23.25
CA ALA A 78 -5.14 19.60 22.80
C ALA A 78 -4.19 19.26 21.65
N ASP A 79 -3.54 18.10 21.70
CA ASP A 79 -2.65 17.63 20.65
C ASP A 79 -3.44 17.20 19.41
N ALA A 80 -4.56 16.50 19.59
CA ALA A 80 -5.45 16.13 18.51
C ALA A 80 -5.98 17.35 17.74
N LYS A 81 -6.39 18.39 18.47
CA LYS A 81 -6.85 19.64 17.86
C LYS A 81 -5.73 20.33 17.06
N ARG A 82 -4.51 20.40 17.60
CA ARG A 82 -3.35 20.96 16.89
C ARG A 82 -3.00 20.18 15.64
N ALA A 83 -3.02 18.84 15.74
CA ALA A 83 -2.78 17.97 14.57
C ALA A 83 -3.85 18.21 13.50
N ASP A 84 -5.12 18.25 13.86
CA ASP A 84 -6.24 18.46 12.93
C ASP A 84 -6.18 19.83 12.26
N GLU A 85 -5.87 20.89 13.01
CA GLU A 85 -5.67 22.24 12.46
C GLU A 85 -4.49 22.30 11.48
N THR A 86 -3.38 21.63 11.79
CA THR A 86 -2.22 21.55 10.90
C THR A 86 -2.56 20.78 9.64
N LEU A 87 -3.19 19.62 9.77
CA LEU A 87 -3.63 18.79 8.64
C LEU A 87 -4.56 19.54 7.69
N SER A 88 -5.50 20.30 8.23
CA SER A 88 -6.48 21.06 7.43
C SER A 88 -5.86 22.22 6.65
N ARG A 89 -4.70 22.76 7.08
CA ARG A 89 -3.99 23.87 6.43
C ARG A 89 -2.88 23.40 5.49
N THR A 90 -2.41 22.16 5.64
CA THR A 90 -1.28 21.66 4.86
C THR A 90 -1.68 21.40 3.41
N GLU A 91 -1.01 22.08 2.49
CA GLU A 91 -1.21 21.88 1.05
C GLU A 91 -0.89 20.44 0.65
N GLY A 92 -1.78 19.85 -0.14
CA GLY A 92 -1.68 18.46 -0.58
C GLY A 92 -2.51 17.48 0.25
N VAL A 93 -2.94 17.84 1.46
CA VAL A 93 -3.93 17.08 2.24
C VAL A 93 -5.32 17.34 1.67
N VAL A 94 -6.08 16.28 1.43
CA VAL A 94 -7.47 16.34 0.93
C VAL A 94 -8.46 16.11 2.07
N ALA A 95 -8.16 15.14 2.93
CA ALA A 95 -9.01 14.79 4.05
C ALA A 95 -8.17 14.16 5.16
N SER A 96 -8.68 14.23 6.38
CA SER A 96 -8.15 13.53 7.54
C SER A 96 -9.29 13.00 8.41
N SER A 97 -9.11 11.81 8.98
CA SER A 97 -10.07 11.17 9.87
C SER A 97 -9.41 10.81 11.20
N PRO A 98 -9.94 11.28 12.33
CA PRO A 98 -9.51 10.84 13.66
C PRO A 98 -9.96 9.42 13.91
N ARG A 99 -9.10 8.61 14.50
CA ARG A 99 -9.42 7.22 14.85
C ARG A 99 -8.99 6.90 16.27
N VAL A 100 -9.81 6.11 16.95
CA VAL A 100 -9.48 5.49 18.25
C VAL A 100 -9.31 3.99 18.01
N LYS A 101 -8.12 3.46 18.19
CA LYS A 101 -7.81 2.05 17.99
C LYS A 101 -7.67 1.30 19.30
N PHE A 102 -8.33 0.17 19.43
CA PHE A 102 -8.29 -0.63 20.64
C PHE A 102 -8.54 -2.12 20.39
N GLY A 103 -8.09 -2.94 21.33
CA GLY A 103 -8.45 -4.35 21.41
C GLY A 103 -9.66 -4.56 22.31
N ALA A 104 -10.55 -5.45 21.91
CA ALA A 104 -11.72 -5.82 22.71
C ALA A 104 -12.00 -7.32 22.57
N MET A 105 -12.78 -7.85 23.50
CA MET A 105 -13.41 -9.15 23.37
C MET A 105 -14.80 -8.96 22.79
N LEU A 106 -15.10 -9.67 21.71
CA LEU A 106 -16.40 -9.71 21.07
C LEU A 106 -17.12 -10.98 21.51
N SER A 107 -18.34 -10.84 22.02
CA SER A 107 -19.21 -11.94 22.41
C SER A 107 -20.52 -11.90 21.61
N ASN A 108 -20.93 -13.05 21.09
CA ASN A 108 -22.26 -13.28 20.51
C ASN A 108 -23.20 -14.01 21.47
N PHE A 109 -22.91 -13.95 22.79
CA PHE A 109 -23.58 -14.66 23.89
C PHE A 109 -23.33 -16.17 23.96
N ALA A 110 -22.85 -16.83 22.88
CA ALA A 110 -22.49 -18.23 22.86
C ALA A 110 -20.97 -18.44 22.88
N GLU A 111 -20.25 -17.60 22.16
CA GLU A 111 -18.80 -17.67 21.97
C GLU A 111 -18.19 -16.28 22.18
N THR A 112 -16.88 -16.28 22.48
CA THR A 112 -16.12 -15.03 22.67
C THR A 112 -14.80 -15.13 21.92
N THR A 113 -14.42 -14.06 21.22
CA THR A 113 -13.15 -13.95 20.51
C THR A 113 -12.56 -12.55 20.63
N ASN A 114 -11.26 -12.43 20.33
CA ASN A 114 -10.60 -11.13 20.29
C ASN A 114 -10.86 -10.43 18.96
N ILE A 115 -11.13 -9.15 19.02
CA ILE A 115 -11.30 -8.24 17.88
C ILE A 115 -10.45 -6.99 18.08
N ARG A 116 -9.96 -6.42 16.98
CA ARG A 116 -9.42 -5.06 16.94
C ARG A 116 -10.54 -4.15 16.45
N VAL A 117 -10.72 -3.02 17.08
CA VAL A 117 -11.80 -2.10 16.74
C VAL A 117 -11.24 -0.72 16.45
N ASN A 118 -11.73 -0.11 15.39
CA ASN A 118 -11.46 1.25 15.01
C ASN A 118 -12.72 2.09 15.28
N GLY A 119 -12.64 2.98 16.27
CA GLY A 119 -13.63 4.04 16.47
C GLY A 119 -13.36 5.16 15.47
N ILE A 120 -14.30 5.44 14.59
CA ILE A 120 -14.16 6.38 13.47
C ILE A 120 -15.25 7.44 13.49
N ASP A 121 -14.95 8.62 12.93
CA ASP A 121 -15.97 9.59 12.52
C ASP A 121 -16.43 9.22 11.10
N PRO A 122 -17.66 8.71 10.94
CA PRO A 122 -18.13 8.19 9.67
C PRO A 122 -18.10 9.21 8.52
N ALA A 123 -18.38 10.48 8.80
CA ALA A 123 -18.42 11.53 7.79
C ALA A 123 -17.03 11.85 7.27
N ARG A 124 -16.03 11.89 8.14
CA ARG A 124 -14.63 12.14 7.78
C ARG A 124 -13.98 10.88 7.18
N GLU A 125 -14.34 9.70 7.70
CA GLU A 125 -13.76 8.43 7.25
C GLU A 125 -14.11 8.12 5.79
N ILE A 126 -15.36 8.34 5.36
CA ILE A 126 -15.80 8.11 3.97
C ILE A 126 -14.96 8.93 2.97
N VAL A 127 -14.54 10.15 3.34
CA VAL A 127 -13.71 10.99 2.47
C VAL A 127 -12.25 10.56 2.50
N THR A 128 -11.77 10.10 3.65
CA THR A 128 -10.37 9.68 3.84
C THR A 128 -10.11 8.28 3.27
N SER A 129 -11.07 7.37 3.44
CA SER A 129 -11.01 5.97 2.98
C SER A 129 -12.26 5.64 2.14
N PRO A 130 -12.37 6.14 0.90
CA PRO A 130 -13.61 6.11 0.12
C PRO A 130 -14.02 4.70 -0.33
N GLU A 131 -13.10 3.74 -0.36
CA GLU A 131 -13.41 2.35 -0.71
C GLU A 131 -13.92 1.52 0.48
N LEU A 132 -13.83 2.05 1.71
CA LEU A 132 -14.30 1.34 2.90
C LEU A 132 -15.82 1.05 2.86
N PRO A 133 -16.70 2.01 2.50
CA PRO A 133 -18.14 1.74 2.37
C PRO A 133 -18.47 0.71 1.29
N ASN A 134 -17.72 0.68 0.19
CA ASN A 134 -17.92 -0.25 -0.91
C ASN A 134 -17.65 -1.71 -0.55
N ARG A 135 -17.01 -1.95 0.59
CA ARG A 135 -16.71 -3.29 1.10
C ARG A 135 -17.81 -3.92 1.93
N ILE A 136 -18.90 -3.21 2.20
CA ILE A 136 -20.02 -3.74 2.98
C ILE A 136 -20.83 -4.71 2.13
N LEU A 137 -20.93 -5.95 2.59
CA LEU A 137 -21.80 -6.97 2.00
C LEU A 137 -23.26 -6.68 2.33
N GLY A 138 -24.13 -6.68 1.32
CA GLY A 138 -25.56 -6.48 1.49
C GLY A 138 -26.07 -5.08 1.15
N GLY A 139 -25.19 -4.19 0.67
CA GLY A 139 -25.56 -2.83 0.26
C GLY A 139 -25.52 -1.83 1.42
N VAL A 140 -25.14 -0.59 1.08
CA VAL A 140 -25.10 0.52 2.04
C VAL A 140 -26.49 1.16 2.04
N ASP A 141 -27.22 1.01 3.13
CA ASP A 141 -28.33 1.87 3.44
C ASP A 141 -27.81 3.28 3.81
N PRO A 142 -28.50 4.38 3.53
CA PRO A 142 -28.00 5.72 3.80
C PRO A 142 -27.60 5.87 5.28
N GLY A 143 -26.30 5.98 5.52
CA GLY A 143 -25.69 6.04 6.84
C GLY A 143 -24.69 4.91 7.05
N PHE A 144 -23.45 5.15 6.67
CA PHE A 144 -22.35 4.18 6.76
C PHE A 144 -22.22 3.49 8.14
N LEU A 145 -22.36 4.24 9.22
CA LEU A 145 -22.24 3.76 10.61
C LEU A 145 -22.84 4.79 11.57
N ALA A 146 -23.83 4.39 12.37
CA ALA A 146 -24.41 5.23 13.41
C ALA A 146 -23.92 4.83 14.80
N ARG A 147 -24.27 5.62 15.81
CA ARG A 147 -23.96 5.28 17.21
C ARG A 147 -24.71 4.01 17.64
N GLY A 148 -24.02 3.17 18.42
CA GLY A 148 -24.54 1.86 18.84
C GLY A 148 -24.47 0.77 17.77
N GLU A 149 -23.89 1.07 16.61
CA GLU A 149 -23.70 0.12 15.52
C GLU A 149 -22.23 -0.30 15.38
N ILE A 150 -22.02 -1.50 14.83
CA ILE A 150 -20.71 -2.05 14.51
C ILE A 150 -20.69 -2.66 13.12
N GLN A 151 -19.58 -2.49 12.44
CA GLN A 151 -19.25 -3.26 11.22
C GLN A 151 -18.21 -4.30 11.56
N LEU A 152 -18.45 -5.54 11.17
CA LEU A 152 -17.59 -6.68 11.49
C LEU A 152 -16.88 -7.19 10.24
N PRO A 153 -15.64 -7.64 10.35
CA PRO A 153 -14.94 -8.29 9.25
C PRO A 153 -15.57 -9.64 8.94
N GLU A 154 -15.67 -9.98 7.65
CA GLU A 154 -16.31 -11.20 7.14
C GLU A 154 -15.73 -12.46 7.77
N LEU A 155 -14.40 -12.55 7.88
CA LEU A 155 -13.74 -13.71 8.46
C LEU A 155 -14.20 -14.01 9.89
N LEU A 156 -14.37 -12.96 10.69
CA LEU A 156 -14.80 -13.06 12.08
C LEU A 156 -16.30 -13.35 12.16
N ALA A 157 -17.10 -12.67 11.35
CA ALA A 157 -18.55 -12.88 11.30
C ALA A 157 -18.90 -14.32 10.90
N GLN A 158 -18.21 -14.87 9.89
CA GLN A 158 -18.36 -16.27 9.47
C GLN A 158 -17.95 -17.26 10.57
N GLY A 159 -16.79 -17.02 11.21
CA GLY A 159 -16.28 -17.88 12.29
C GLY A 159 -17.22 -17.98 13.48
N MET A 160 -17.84 -16.88 13.85
CA MET A 160 -18.79 -16.78 14.97
C MET A 160 -20.25 -16.91 14.56
N LYS A 161 -20.55 -17.16 13.27
CA LYS A 161 -21.90 -17.28 12.71
C LYS A 161 -22.79 -16.05 12.95
N ILE A 162 -22.18 -14.86 12.98
CA ILE A 162 -22.85 -13.58 13.16
C ILE A 162 -23.33 -13.05 11.80
N LYS A 163 -24.53 -12.48 11.78
CA LYS A 163 -25.15 -11.87 10.60
C LYS A 163 -25.46 -10.38 10.85
N ALA A 164 -25.64 -9.63 9.78
CA ALA A 164 -26.18 -8.28 9.88
C ALA A 164 -27.56 -8.31 10.55
N GLY A 165 -27.80 -7.41 11.50
CA GLY A 165 -28.99 -7.37 12.35
C GLY A 165 -28.84 -8.08 13.70
N ASP A 166 -27.80 -8.87 13.92
CA ASP A 166 -27.54 -9.50 15.21
C ASP A 166 -27.02 -8.45 16.23
N THR A 167 -27.22 -8.73 17.50
CA THR A 167 -26.64 -7.94 18.58
C THR A 167 -25.44 -8.69 19.18
N ILE A 168 -24.34 -7.97 19.31
CA ILE A 168 -23.11 -8.48 19.95
C ILE A 168 -22.73 -7.58 21.14
N VAL A 169 -21.85 -8.07 22.00
CA VAL A 169 -21.28 -7.29 23.10
C VAL A 169 -19.78 -7.14 22.88
N LEU A 170 -19.30 -5.90 22.89
CA LEU A 170 -17.88 -5.61 23.03
C LEU A 170 -17.54 -5.42 24.51
N VAL A 171 -16.52 -6.13 24.95
CA VAL A 171 -15.98 -6.02 26.31
C VAL A 171 -14.55 -5.54 26.21
N ALA A 172 -14.22 -4.46 26.86
CA ALA A 172 -12.90 -3.85 26.85
C ALA A 172 -12.41 -3.55 28.27
N THR A 173 -11.10 -3.57 28.43
CA THR A 173 -10.46 -3.15 29.68
C THR A 173 -10.00 -1.72 29.53
N ASN A 174 -10.48 -0.85 30.41
CA ASN A 174 -10.13 0.57 30.43
C ASN A 174 -8.68 0.80 30.91
N SER A 175 -8.19 2.01 30.74
CA SER A 175 -6.87 2.42 31.21
C SER A 175 -6.68 2.31 32.73
N ASP A 176 -7.77 2.37 33.49
CA ASP A 176 -7.82 2.19 34.96
C ASP A 176 -7.91 0.73 35.42
N GLY A 177 -7.89 -0.23 34.46
CA GLY A 177 -8.04 -1.66 34.72
C GLY A 177 -9.48 -2.14 34.92
N SER A 178 -10.46 -1.26 34.91
CA SER A 178 -11.88 -1.65 34.97
C SER A 178 -12.36 -2.25 33.65
N VAL A 179 -13.29 -3.19 33.72
CA VAL A 179 -13.88 -3.83 32.55
C VAL A 179 -15.21 -3.16 32.25
N ASN A 180 -15.39 -2.74 31.01
CA ASN A 180 -16.64 -2.18 30.52
C ASN A 180 -17.16 -2.99 29.34
N GLY A 181 -18.47 -3.20 29.27
CA GLY A 181 -19.12 -3.94 28.19
C GLY A 181 -20.30 -3.16 27.63
N ARG A 182 -20.43 -3.14 26.31
CA ARG A 182 -21.52 -2.44 25.62
C ARG A 182 -22.08 -3.29 24.48
N PRO A 183 -23.42 -3.37 24.34
CA PRO A 183 -24.04 -4.02 23.19
C PRO A 183 -23.97 -3.13 21.96
N PHE A 184 -23.80 -3.76 20.78
CA PHE A 184 -23.79 -3.14 19.47
C PHE A 184 -24.65 -3.94 18.50
N LEU A 185 -25.37 -3.24 17.64
CA LEU A 185 -26.08 -3.82 16.52
C LEU A 185 -25.12 -4.01 15.34
N VAL A 186 -25.03 -5.20 14.80
CA VAL A 186 -24.20 -5.48 13.60
C VAL A 186 -24.89 -4.85 12.38
N ARG A 187 -24.38 -3.71 11.93
CA ARG A 187 -24.93 -2.97 10.80
C ARG A 187 -24.56 -3.59 9.46
N GLY A 188 -23.34 -4.11 9.34
CA GLY A 188 -22.84 -4.69 8.11
C GLY A 188 -21.65 -5.59 8.32
N ILE A 189 -21.33 -6.37 7.29
CA ILE A 189 -20.18 -7.26 7.24
C ILE A 189 -19.26 -6.76 6.14
N LEU A 190 -18.01 -6.46 6.48
CA LEU A 190 -17.00 -5.95 5.58
C LEU A 190 -16.31 -7.11 4.84
N SER A 191 -16.40 -7.11 3.52
CA SER A 191 -15.76 -8.11 2.66
C SER A 191 -14.24 -7.97 2.65
N GLY A 192 -13.56 -9.10 2.51
CA GLY A 192 -12.11 -9.16 2.39
C GLY A 192 -11.38 -8.96 3.73
N VAL A 193 -10.06 -8.78 3.65
CA VAL A 193 -9.21 -8.60 4.82
C VAL A 193 -9.26 -7.15 5.28
N THR A 194 -9.75 -6.91 6.49
CA THR A 194 -9.73 -5.61 7.15
C THR A 194 -8.66 -5.63 8.24
N GLY A 195 -7.64 -4.79 8.06
CA GLY A 195 -6.52 -4.68 8.99
C GLY A 195 -5.61 -5.91 9.10
N PRO A 196 -4.63 -5.87 9.98
CA PRO A 196 -3.74 -7.00 10.24
C PRO A 196 -4.51 -8.23 10.74
N GLY A 197 -4.41 -9.33 9.99
CA GLY A 197 -5.08 -10.58 10.34
C GLY A 197 -6.59 -10.64 10.05
N GLY A 198 -7.18 -9.64 9.37
CA GLY A 198 -8.60 -9.65 8.99
C GLY A 198 -9.58 -9.56 10.16
N ARG A 199 -9.17 -8.93 11.26
CA ARG A 199 -9.95 -8.87 12.51
C ARG A 199 -10.31 -7.46 12.95
N ASP A 200 -10.23 -6.48 12.05
CA ASP A 200 -10.53 -5.09 12.36
C ASP A 200 -12.01 -4.79 12.09
N GLY A 201 -12.75 -4.44 13.14
CA GLY A 201 -14.12 -3.92 13.06
C GLY A 201 -14.15 -2.41 13.21
N TYR A 202 -15.32 -1.81 12.96
CA TYR A 202 -15.53 -0.36 13.04
C TYR A 202 -16.74 -0.03 13.88
N VAL A 203 -16.59 0.96 14.76
CA VAL A 203 -17.65 1.56 15.58
C VAL A 203 -17.59 3.07 15.47
N HIS A 204 -18.64 3.76 15.86
CA HIS A 204 -18.62 5.22 15.95
C HIS A 204 -17.59 5.68 17.00
N ILE A 205 -16.83 6.73 16.71
CA ILE A 205 -15.73 7.21 17.57
C ILE A 205 -16.20 7.54 19.00
N GLU A 206 -17.39 8.11 19.14
CA GLU A 206 -17.95 8.42 20.45
C GLU A 206 -18.30 7.16 21.25
N ASP A 207 -18.73 6.08 20.58
CA ASP A 207 -18.99 4.81 21.26
C ASP A 207 -17.68 4.16 21.75
N ALA A 208 -16.60 4.32 20.99
CA ALA A 208 -15.28 3.89 21.42
C ALA A 208 -14.81 4.67 22.65
N ARG A 209 -14.97 6.00 22.65
CA ARG A 209 -14.63 6.86 23.79
C ARG A 209 -15.42 6.51 25.03
N GLU A 210 -16.75 6.32 24.90
CA GLU A 210 -17.60 5.90 26.01
C GLU A 210 -17.22 4.52 26.55
N LEU A 211 -16.89 3.55 25.68
CA LEU A 211 -16.50 2.19 26.08
C LEU A 211 -15.24 2.22 26.94
N PHE A 212 -14.27 3.07 26.61
CA PHE A 212 -13.00 3.22 27.34
C PHE A 212 -12.98 4.32 28.39
N ARG A 213 -14.09 5.06 28.58
CA ARG A 213 -14.14 6.24 29.46
C ARG A 213 -13.04 7.25 29.15
N MET A 214 -12.73 7.42 27.87
CA MET A 214 -11.73 8.38 27.40
C MET A 214 -12.25 9.79 27.53
N THR A 215 -11.34 10.74 27.65
CA THR A 215 -11.66 12.17 27.58
C THR A 215 -12.14 12.51 26.17
N GLU A 216 -13.09 13.45 26.08
CA GLU A 216 -13.51 14.00 24.79
C GLU A 216 -12.29 14.50 24.00
N GLY A 217 -12.28 14.24 22.70
CA GLY A 217 -11.20 14.70 21.82
C GLY A 217 -9.95 13.82 21.75
N GLU A 218 -9.76 12.86 22.66
CA GLU A 218 -8.63 11.92 22.54
C GLU A 218 -8.73 11.05 21.30
N VAL A 219 -7.58 10.82 20.62
CA VAL A 219 -7.49 9.97 19.41
C VAL A 219 -6.18 9.18 19.40
N SER A 220 -6.20 7.99 18.81
CA SER A 220 -5.00 7.17 18.64
C SER A 220 -4.18 7.60 17.43
N GLU A 221 -4.86 7.99 16.34
CA GLU A 221 -4.22 8.39 15.10
C GLU A 221 -5.12 9.32 14.27
N PHE A 222 -4.51 10.05 13.36
CA PHE A 222 -5.19 10.61 12.20
C PHE A 222 -4.78 9.83 10.96
N ALA A 223 -5.76 9.23 10.26
CA ALA A 223 -5.56 8.77 8.90
C ALA A 223 -5.71 9.97 7.95
N VAL A 224 -4.84 10.08 6.97
CA VAL A 224 -4.78 11.26 6.09
C VAL A 224 -4.78 10.82 4.63
N ARG A 225 -5.62 11.46 3.83
CA ARG A 225 -5.65 11.33 2.37
C ARG A 225 -4.94 12.51 1.73
N VAL A 226 -3.98 12.24 0.86
CA VAL A 226 -3.31 13.25 0.04
C VAL A 226 -3.88 13.22 -1.39
N ARG A 227 -3.75 14.35 -2.10
CA ARG A 227 -4.24 14.49 -3.47
C ARG A 227 -3.50 13.58 -4.45
N ASP A 228 -2.21 13.41 -4.26
CA ASP A 228 -1.32 12.68 -5.14
C ASP A 228 -0.48 11.70 -4.31
N LEU A 229 -0.67 10.40 -4.55
CA LEU A 229 0.02 9.34 -3.82
C LEU A 229 1.53 9.38 -4.06
N ASP A 230 1.98 9.79 -5.24
CA ASP A 230 3.41 9.90 -5.57
C ASP A 230 4.10 11.00 -4.74
N ARG A 231 3.34 11.96 -4.20
CA ARG A 231 3.82 13.03 -3.34
C ARG A 231 3.65 12.77 -1.85
N VAL A 232 3.19 11.59 -1.47
CA VAL A 232 2.92 11.25 -0.05
C VAL A 232 4.15 11.49 0.84
N ASN A 233 5.34 11.12 0.37
CA ASN A 233 6.59 11.33 1.13
C ASN A 233 6.95 12.81 1.30
N ALA A 234 6.69 13.65 0.30
CA ALA A 234 6.94 15.09 0.38
C ALA A 234 5.95 15.76 1.34
N VAL A 235 4.66 15.39 1.28
CA VAL A 235 3.64 15.88 2.21
C VAL A 235 3.93 15.42 3.64
N ALA A 236 4.34 14.15 3.82
CA ALA A 236 4.71 13.62 5.12
C ALA A 236 5.91 14.37 5.74
N ALA A 237 6.94 14.69 4.94
CA ALA A 237 8.08 15.46 5.40
C ALA A 237 7.70 16.90 5.81
N LYS A 238 6.78 17.53 5.06
CA LYS A 238 6.26 18.85 5.40
C LYS A 238 5.48 18.82 6.71
N LEU A 239 4.57 17.85 6.88
CA LEU A 239 3.81 17.64 8.12
C LEU A 239 4.74 17.33 9.31
N ASP A 240 5.76 16.48 9.11
CA ASP A 240 6.73 16.17 10.19
C ASP A 240 7.54 17.39 10.60
N ALA A 241 7.81 18.33 9.70
CA ALA A 241 8.46 19.58 10.02
C ALA A 241 7.53 20.53 10.80
N GLU A 242 6.28 20.72 10.34
CA GLU A 242 5.29 21.61 10.96
C GLU A 242 4.86 21.08 12.35
N LEU A 243 4.55 19.80 12.46
CA LEU A 243 4.20 19.14 13.73
C LEU A 243 5.41 18.94 14.64
N GLY A 244 6.61 18.86 14.08
CA GLY A 244 7.86 18.70 14.81
C GLY A 244 8.26 19.94 15.65
N GLU A 245 7.62 21.09 15.44
CA GLU A 245 7.75 22.26 16.30
C GLU A 245 7.05 22.07 17.65
N VAL A 246 6.05 21.19 17.71
CA VAL A 246 5.35 20.83 18.95
C VAL A 246 6.20 19.84 19.73
N ARG A 247 6.65 20.29 20.91
CA ARG A 247 7.49 19.45 21.78
C ARG A 247 6.75 19.10 23.07
N ALA A 248 6.93 17.87 23.49
CA ALA A 248 6.49 17.39 24.79
C ALA A 248 7.32 18.04 25.93
N ALA A 249 6.89 17.85 27.16
CA ALA A 249 7.58 18.38 28.36
C ALA A 249 9.04 17.88 28.48
N ASP A 250 9.38 16.76 27.86
CA ASP A 250 10.74 16.19 27.80
C ASP A 250 11.61 16.77 26.67
N GLY A 251 11.10 17.76 25.94
CA GLY A 251 11.78 18.44 24.82
C GLY A 251 11.81 17.65 23.52
N ARG A 252 11.22 16.47 23.47
CA ARG A 252 11.15 15.62 22.28
C ARG A 252 9.92 15.99 21.44
N LYS A 253 9.92 15.60 20.14
CA LYS A 253 8.74 15.78 19.28
C LYS A 253 7.56 15.01 19.87
N THR A 254 6.38 15.60 19.84
CA THR A 254 5.13 14.99 20.31
C THR A 254 4.55 14.04 19.28
N PHE A 255 4.71 14.38 17.99
CA PHE A 255 4.10 13.66 16.87
C PHE A 255 5.11 12.91 16.01
N GLU A 256 4.64 11.86 15.36
CA GLU A 256 5.32 11.11 14.32
C GLU A 256 4.41 11.00 13.10
N VAL A 257 4.95 11.24 11.90
CA VAL A 257 4.24 11.15 10.63
C VAL A 257 4.78 9.97 9.84
N HIS A 258 3.90 9.03 9.51
CA HIS A 258 4.27 7.80 8.83
C HIS A 258 3.51 7.65 7.51
N PRO A 259 4.20 7.71 6.35
CA PRO A 259 3.62 7.25 5.08
C PRO A 259 3.21 5.77 5.19
N TRP A 260 2.20 5.37 4.43
CA TRP A 260 1.69 3.99 4.42
C TRP A 260 2.79 2.95 4.19
N GLU A 261 3.82 3.28 3.40
CA GLU A 261 4.98 2.44 3.09
C GLU A 261 5.82 2.09 4.32
N ARG A 262 5.70 2.83 5.41
CA ARG A 262 6.44 2.60 6.66
C ARG A 262 5.60 1.93 7.73
N LEU A 263 4.33 1.67 7.47
CA LEU A 263 3.43 1.03 8.42
C LEU A 263 3.47 -0.50 8.25
N SER A 264 3.91 -1.20 9.30
CA SER A 264 3.89 -2.67 9.34
C SER A 264 2.44 -3.19 9.44
N PRO A 265 2.06 -4.31 8.80
CA PRO A 265 2.88 -5.20 7.96
C PRO A 265 2.96 -4.80 6.49
N PHE A 266 2.29 -3.74 6.07
CA PHE A 266 2.13 -3.35 4.66
C PHE A 266 3.45 -2.92 4.01
N ALA A 267 4.37 -2.33 4.79
CA ALA A 267 5.72 -2.01 4.37
C ALA A 267 6.48 -3.25 3.84
N SER A 268 6.38 -4.36 4.54
CA SER A 268 7.02 -5.62 4.14
C SER A 268 6.40 -6.20 2.87
N ILE A 269 5.08 -6.10 2.71
CA ILE A 269 4.37 -6.56 1.52
C ILE A 269 4.78 -5.72 0.31
N ALA A 270 4.80 -4.40 0.43
CA ALA A 270 5.21 -3.50 -0.65
C ALA A 270 6.65 -3.77 -1.10
N SER A 271 7.59 -3.90 -0.17
CA SER A 271 9.00 -4.21 -0.48
C SER A 271 9.18 -5.59 -1.14
N MET A 272 8.40 -6.58 -0.70
CA MET A 272 8.40 -7.92 -1.31
C MET A 272 7.91 -7.88 -2.77
N VAL A 273 6.83 -7.14 -3.05
CA VAL A 273 6.30 -6.94 -4.41
C VAL A 273 7.34 -6.24 -5.30
N ASP A 274 8.01 -5.21 -4.79
CA ASP A 274 9.05 -4.50 -5.53
C ASP A 274 10.25 -5.40 -5.84
N LEU A 275 10.70 -6.19 -4.88
CA LEU A 275 11.78 -7.16 -5.06
C LEU A 275 11.42 -8.24 -6.10
N MET A 276 10.22 -8.82 -6.01
CA MET A 276 9.74 -9.79 -7.00
C MET A 276 9.66 -9.19 -8.40
N THR A 277 9.14 -7.96 -8.51
CA THR A 277 9.05 -7.24 -9.79
C THR A 277 10.43 -7.00 -10.37
N LEU A 278 11.42 -6.58 -9.56
CA LEU A 278 12.81 -6.39 -9.98
C LEU A 278 13.42 -7.72 -10.48
N PHE A 279 13.22 -8.80 -9.75
CA PHE A 279 13.75 -10.12 -10.13
C PHE A 279 13.18 -10.59 -11.47
N ILE A 280 11.87 -10.52 -11.66
CA ILE A 280 11.22 -10.89 -12.93
C ILE A 280 11.68 -10.00 -14.07
N LYS A 281 11.85 -8.70 -13.84
CA LYS A 281 12.39 -7.74 -14.83
C LYS A 281 13.77 -8.13 -15.29
N ILE A 282 14.68 -8.45 -14.36
CA ILE A 282 16.04 -8.90 -14.68
C ILE A 282 15.98 -10.19 -15.49
N LEU A 283 15.14 -11.14 -15.09
CA LEU A 283 14.99 -12.43 -15.78
C LEU A 283 14.50 -12.23 -17.23
N LEU A 284 13.47 -11.42 -17.44
CA LEU A 284 12.94 -11.13 -18.79
C LEU A 284 13.98 -10.44 -19.67
N VAL A 285 14.68 -9.42 -19.15
CA VAL A 285 15.75 -8.74 -19.88
C VAL A 285 16.87 -9.71 -20.24
N SER A 286 17.24 -10.61 -19.33
CA SER A 286 18.27 -11.64 -19.58
C SER A 286 17.87 -12.60 -20.69
N ILE A 287 16.60 -13.04 -20.74
CA ILE A 287 16.08 -13.90 -21.82
C ILE A 287 16.18 -13.20 -23.18
N VAL A 288 15.78 -11.93 -23.26
CA VAL A 288 15.90 -11.14 -24.50
C VAL A 288 17.35 -10.98 -24.91
N LEU A 289 18.25 -10.70 -23.97
CA LEU A 289 19.70 -10.59 -24.22
C LEU A 289 20.30 -11.89 -24.76
N ILE A 290 19.95 -13.03 -24.16
CA ILE A 290 20.40 -14.36 -24.62
C ILE A 290 19.89 -14.61 -26.03
N ALA A 291 18.64 -14.28 -26.35
CA ALA A 291 18.08 -14.46 -27.68
C ALA A 291 18.81 -13.60 -28.73
N VAL A 292 19.06 -12.31 -28.40
CA VAL A 292 19.85 -11.41 -29.26
C VAL A 292 21.27 -11.93 -29.45
N MET A 293 21.93 -12.34 -28.37
CA MET A 293 23.30 -12.87 -28.42
C MET A 293 23.38 -14.12 -29.28
N ASN A 294 22.40 -15.03 -29.21
CA ASN A 294 22.36 -16.23 -30.04
C ASN A 294 22.27 -15.90 -31.54
N VAL A 295 21.44 -14.91 -31.90
CA VAL A 295 21.34 -14.42 -33.28
C VAL A 295 22.64 -13.76 -33.73
N MET A 296 23.31 -12.97 -32.89
CA MET A 296 24.57 -12.33 -33.19
C MET A 296 25.71 -13.36 -33.40
N ILE A 297 25.78 -14.37 -32.55
CA ILE A 297 26.76 -15.47 -32.67
C ILE A 297 26.57 -16.20 -34.01
N MET A 298 25.32 -16.53 -34.37
CA MET A 298 25.03 -17.17 -35.66
C MET A 298 25.45 -16.29 -36.85
N ALA A 299 25.20 -14.98 -36.73
CA ALA A 299 25.64 -14.00 -37.74
C ALA A 299 27.15 -13.99 -37.97
N VAL A 300 27.95 -14.10 -36.90
CA VAL A 300 29.39 -14.16 -36.94
C VAL A 300 29.85 -15.48 -37.56
N TYR A 301 29.28 -16.64 -37.17
CA TYR A 301 29.61 -17.94 -37.70
C TYR A 301 29.41 -18.03 -39.22
N GLU A 302 28.34 -17.48 -39.75
CA GLU A 302 28.09 -17.47 -41.21
C GLU A 302 29.12 -16.69 -42.00
N ARG A 303 29.76 -15.68 -41.38
CA ARG A 303 30.76 -14.82 -42.02
C ARG A 303 32.20 -15.17 -41.66
N ILE A 304 32.44 -16.29 -40.98
CA ILE A 304 33.77 -16.64 -40.49
C ILE A 304 34.81 -16.76 -41.62
N ARG A 305 34.36 -17.20 -42.82
CA ARG A 305 35.20 -17.28 -44.02
C ARG A 305 35.58 -15.90 -44.54
N GLU A 306 34.66 -14.95 -44.55
CA GLU A 306 34.89 -13.55 -44.95
C GLU A 306 35.88 -12.88 -43.99
N ILE A 307 35.67 -13.07 -42.67
CA ILE A 307 36.58 -12.59 -41.62
C ILE A 307 37.98 -13.16 -41.82
N GLY A 308 38.11 -14.47 -42.10
CA GLY A 308 39.37 -15.13 -42.34
C GLY A 308 40.10 -14.58 -43.58
N THR A 309 39.37 -14.31 -44.67
CA THR A 309 39.94 -13.73 -45.89
C THR A 309 40.44 -12.30 -45.66
N ILE A 310 39.67 -11.47 -44.99
CA ILE A 310 40.04 -10.07 -44.68
C ILE A 310 41.22 -10.03 -43.72
N SER A 311 41.29 -10.96 -42.77
CA SER A 311 42.45 -11.12 -41.87
C SER A 311 43.70 -11.59 -42.60
N ALA A 312 43.58 -12.52 -43.56
CA ALA A 312 44.71 -13.02 -44.36
C ALA A 312 45.33 -11.95 -45.28
N ILE A 313 44.56 -10.93 -45.66
CA ILE A 313 45.07 -9.77 -46.44
C ILE A 313 45.78 -8.75 -45.53
N GLY A 314 45.87 -8.98 -44.21
CA GLY A 314 46.64 -8.16 -43.28
C GLY A 314 45.83 -7.05 -42.59
N THR A 315 44.49 -7.10 -42.65
CA THR A 315 43.65 -6.12 -41.94
C THR A 315 43.72 -6.34 -40.43
N PRO A 316 44.03 -5.30 -39.62
CA PRO A 316 44.14 -5.47 -38.17
C PRO A 316 42.79 -5.81 -37.54
N PRO A 317 42.77 -6.64 -36.47
CA PRO A 317 41.53 -7.12 -35.82
C PRO A 317 40.59 -6.02 -35.39
N SER A 318 41.12 -4.86 -34.97
CA SER A 318 40.32 -3.70 -34.56
C SER A 318 39.50 -3.10 -35.71
N ARG A 319 40.02 -3.11 -36.95
CA ARG A 319 39.27 -2.65 -38.12
C ARG A 319 38.23 -3.66 -38.57
N ILE A 320 38.50 -4.96 -38.41
CA ILE A 320 37.54 -6.03 -38.67
C ILE A 320 36.37 -5.89 -37.67
N LEU A 321 36.67 -5.72 -36.38
CA LEU A 321 35.65 -5.50 -35.34
C LEU A 321 34.81 -4.25 -35.66
N ALA A 322 35.45 -3.13 -35.99
CA ALA A 322 34.75 -1.90 -36.32
C ALA A 322 33.82 -2.06 -37.54
N LEU A 323 34.20 -2.84 -38.54
CA LEU A 323 33.39 -3.12 -39.72
C LEU A 323 32.11 -3.89 -39.33
N PHE A 324 32.20 -4.89 -38.44
CA PHE A 324 31.07 -5.70 -38.01
C PHE A 324 30.18 -5.00 -37.02
N VAL A 325 30.71 -4.12 -36.18
CA VAL A 325 29.91 -3.31 -35.25
C VAL A 325 29.12 -2.20 -35.96
N THR A 326 29.65 -1.70 -37.10
CA THR A 326 28.95 -0.66 -37.89
C THR A 326 27.95 -1.23 -38.88
N GLU A 327 27.97 -2.53 -39.16
CA GLU A 327 27.01 -3.25 -40.00
C GLU A 327 25.80 -3.76 -39.17
#